data_295b4ce3da3a0080e482ed34924efc4f
#
_entry.id   295b4ce3da3a0080e482ed34924efc4f
#
_cell.length_a   1.000
_cell.length_b   1.000
_cell.length_c   1.000
_cell.angle_alpha   90.00
_cell.angle_beta   90.00
_cell.angle_gamma   90.00
#
_symmetry.space_group_name_H-M   'P 1'
#
loop_
_entity.id
_entity.type
_entity.pdbx_description
1 polymer ?
#
loop_
_entity_poly.entity_id
_entity_poly.type
_entity_poly.pdbx_seq_one_letter_code
_entity_poly.pdbx_strand_id
1 'polypeptide(L)'
;MRERKDFWDRNAGLYDRFMRKDGAAYEAMYEMIQPVVRHKTVLELATGTGLIAKHIVNAAALVEATDASPEMIAEAKRDSRSAKLHFSVQDMFRLPYANQSFDVVIVSNALHIVPQPEKAHQYSDT
;
A
#
# COMPACT_ATOMS: atom_id res chain seq x y z
N MET A 1 4.58 6.71 -14.45
CA MET A 1 5.98 6.28 -14.40
C MET A 1 6.90 7.37 -13.90
N ARG A 2 6.78 8.59 -14.44
CA ARG A 2 7.61 9.68 -13.99
C ARG A 2 7.37 10.02 -12.52
N GLU A 3 6.10 10.06 -12.10
CA GLU A 3 5.77 10.37 -10.71
C GLU A 3 6.38 9.35 -9.76
N ARG A 4 6.32 8.08 -10.13
CA ARG A 4 6.87 7.01 -9.32
C ARG A 4 8.39 7.11 -9.24
N LYS A 5 9.03 7.45 -10.35
CA LYS A 5 10.47 7.63 -10.39
C LYS A 5 10.89 8.84 -9.55
N ASP A 6 10.15 9.94 -9.65
CA ASP A 6 10.45 11.12 -8.86
C ASP A 6 10.33 10.84 -7.38
N PHE A 7 9.30 10.08 -6.99
CA PHE A 7 9.14 9.70 -5.60
C PHE A 7 10.35 8.89 -5.12
N TRP A 8 10.78 7.91 -5.90
CA TRP A 8 11.95 7.09 -5.59
C TRP A 8 13.20 7.93 -5.44
N ASP A 9 13.45 8.80 -6.43
CA ASP A 9 14.68 9.59 -6.44
C ASP A 9 14.77 10.49 -5.23
N ARG A 10 13.64 11.08 -4.82
CA ARG A 10 13.62 11.99 -3.69
C ARG A 10 13.67 11.27 -2.35
N ASN A 11 13.29 10.00 -2.32
CA ASN A 11 13.07 9.31 -1.06
C ASN A 11 13.90 8.05 -0.89
N ALA A 12 14.93 7.87 -1.71
CA ALA A 12 15.75 6.65 -1.66
C ALA A 12 16.36 6.44 -0.27
N GLY A 13 16.90 7.50 0.32
CA GLY A 13 17.48 7.40 1.65
C GLY A 13 16.44 7.10 2.71
N LEU A 14 15.26 7.68 2.57
CA LEU A 14 14.18 7.45 3.52
C LEU A 14 13.68 6.00 3.44
N TYR A 15 13.57 5.46 2.23
CA TYR A 15 13.20 4.07 2.05
C TYR A 15 14.20 3.15 2.75
N ASP A 16 15.48 3.44 2.60
CA ASP A 16 16.54 2.64 3.21
C ASP A 16 16.40 2.64 4.73
N ARG A 17 16.12 3.81 5.32
CA ARG A 17 15.89 3.92 6.75
C ARG A 17 14.61 3.21 7.18
N PHE A 18 13.58 3.28 6.34
CA PHE A 18 12.32 2.58 6.58
C PHE A 18 12.56 1.08 6.66
N MET A 19 13.34 0.53 5.75
CA MET A 19 13.65 -0.90 5.76
C MET A 19 14.47 -1.30 6.98
N ARG A 20 15.19 -0.36 7.58
CA ARG A 20 15.92 -0.60 8.83
C ARG A 20 15.05 -0.38 10.06
N LYS A 21 13.78 -0.07 9.85
CA LYS A 21 12.80 0.13 10.92
C LYS A 21 13.19 1.28 11.85
N ASP A 22 13.69 2.34 11.28
CA ASP A 22 13.96 3.59 11.98
C ASP A 22 12.64 4.29 12.26
N GLY A 23 12.29 4.51 13.52
CA GLY A 23 11.00 5.07 13.89
C GLY A 23 10.73 6.45 13.28
N ALA A 24 11.74 7.30 13.23
CA ALA A 24 11.56 8.63 12.62
C ALA A 24 11.32 8.50 11.12
N ALA A 25 11.95 7.53 10.46
CA ALA A 25 11.75 7.30 9.05
C ALA A 25 10.32 6.80 8.77
N TYR A 26 9.78 5.94 9.64
CA TYR A 26 8.39 5.51 9.50
C TYR A 26 7.44 6.70 9.54
N GLU A 27 7.64 7.58 10.52
CA GLU A 27 6.76 8.74 10.63
C GLU A 27 6.85 9.65 9.40
N ALA A 28 8.06 9.89 8.91
CA ALA A 28 8.26 10.69 7.73
C ALA A 28 7.59 10.07 6.50
N MET A 29 7.68 8.74 6.36
CA MET A 29 7.03 8.04 5.26
C MET A 29 5.52 8.19 5.33
N TYR A 30 4.95 8.03 6.50
CA TYR A 30 3.50 8.14 6.64
C TYR A 30 3.02 9.55 6.36
N GLU A 31 3.77 10.57 6.76
CA GLU A 31 3.43 11.95 6.46
C GLU A 31 3.43 12.21 4.95
N MET A 32 4.32 11.55 4.23
CA MET A 32 4.37 11.72 2.78
C MET A 32 3.26 10.96 2.07
N ILE A 33 2.86 9.81 2.62
CA ILE A 33 1.83 8.99 2.00
C ILE A 33 0.42 9.52 2.28
N GLN A 34 0.19 10.06 3.47
CA GLN A 34 -1.15 10.46 3.89
C GLN A 34 -1.87 11.38 2.91
N PRO A 35 -1.24 12.43 2.37
CA PRO A 35 -1.98 13.29 1.42
C PRO A 35 -2.39 12.55 0.16
N VAL A 36 -1.60 11.55 -0.25
CA VAL A 36 -1.90 10.77 -1.46
C VAL A 36 -3.12 9.89 -1.26
N VAL A 37 -3.28 9.33 -0.05
CA VAL A 37 -4.35 8.36 0.21
C VAL A 37 -5.59 8.97 0.86
N ARG A 38 -5.55 10.24 1.25
CA ARG A 38 -6.63 10.87 2.00
C ARG A 38 -7.93 10.78 1.24
N HIS A 39 -8.92 10.15 1.88
CA HIS A 39 -10.27 9.95 1.33
C HIS A 39 -10.29 9.12 0.06
N LYS A 40 -9.24 8.33 -0.18
CA LYS A 40 -9.12 7.51 -1.38
C LYS A 40 -9.32 6.04 -1.06
N THR A 41 -9.71 5.28 -2.08
CA THR A 41 -9.69 3.82 -1.99
C THR A 41 -8.31 3.35 -2.40
N VAL A 42 -7.73 2.47 -1.59
CA VAL A 42 -6.33 2.07 -1.73
C VAL A 42 -6.23 0.56 -1.87
N LEU A 43 -5.49 0.10 -2.87
CA LEU A 43 -5.08 -1.29 -2.99
C LEU A 43 -3.60 -1.37 -2.65
N GLU A 44 -3.27 -2.19 -1.66
CA GLU A 44 -1.87 -2.41 -1.29
C GLU A 44 -1.46 -3.82 -1.69
N LEU A 45 -0.37 -3.92 -2.44
CA LEU A 45 0.22 -5.20 -2.86
C LEU A 45 1.46 -5.44 -2.03
N ALA A 46 1.70 -6.72 -1.70
CA ALA A 46 2.85 -7.12 -0.89
C ALA A 46 2.85 -6.42 0.47
N THR A 47 1.70 -6.44 1.14
CA THR A 47 1.51 -5.72 2.39
C THR A 47 2.32 -6.30 3.56
N GLY A 48 2.74 -7.58 3.47
CA GLY A 48 3.41 -8.24 4.57
C GLY A 48 2.51 -8.33 5.78
N THR A 49 2.97 -7.86 6.92
CA THR A 49 2.17 -7.86 8.14
C THR A 49 1.29 -6.63 8.28
N GLY A 50 1.18 -5.83 7.22
CA GLY A 50 0.21 -4.74 7.18
C GLY A 50 0.65 -3.46 7.84
N LEU A 51 1.95 -3.25 8.00
CA LEU A 51 2.46 -2.10 8.73
C LEU A 51 2.01 -0.79 8.10
N ILE A 52 2.17 -0.64 6.79
CA ILE A 52 1.76 0.59 6.11
C ILE A 52 0.24 0.72 6.12
N ALA A 53 -0.47 -0.37 5.77
CA ALA A 53 -1.93 -0.34 5.71
C ALA A 53 -2.54 0.13 7.03
N LYS A 54 -2.03 -0.38 8.14
CA LYS A 54 -2.56 -0.03 9.46
C LYS A 54 -2.35 1.42 9.81
N HIS A 55 -1.33 2.05 9.25
CA HIS A 55 -1.06 3.46 9.51
C HIS A 55 -1.85 4.39 8.61
N ILE A 56 -2.13 3.99 7.37
CA ILE A 56 -2.81 4.88 6.43
C ILE A 56 -4.32 4.76 6.47
N VAL A 57 -4.85 3.72 7.10
CA VAL A 57 -6.29 3.43 7.02
C VAL A 57 -7.14 4.55 7.61
N ASN A 58 -6.63 5.27 8.60
CA ASN A 58 -7.39 6.38 9.18
C ASN A 58 -7.60 7.52 8.19
N ALA A 59 -6.65 7.74 7.29
CA ALA A 59 -6.77 8.81 6.29
C ALA A 59 -7.53 8.34 5.05
N ALA A 60 -7.43 7.06 4.70
CA ALA A 60 -8.03 6.52 3.48
C ALA A 60 -9.52 6.30 3.64
N ALA A 61 -10.24 6.20 2.54
CA ALA A 61 -11.65 5.81 2.56
C ALA A 61 -11.80 4.30 2.74
N LEU A 62 -10.88 3.53 2.14
CA LEU A 62 -10.90 2.08 2.20
C LEU A 62 -9.50 1.57 1.85
N VAL A 63 -9.04 0.53 2.51
CA VAL A 63 -7.77 -0.11 2.17
C VAL A 63 -7.99 -1.61 2.00
N GLU A 64 -7.65 -2.12 0.81
CA GLU A 64 -7.58 -3.55 0.54
C GLU A 64 -6.11 -3.91 0.50
N ALA A 65 -5.64 -4.65 1.48
CA ALA A 65 -4.22 -4.98 1.63
C ALA A 65 -4.01 -6.45 1.36
N THR A 66 -3.11 -6.76 0.44
CA THR A 66 -2.95 -8.14 -0.05
C THR A 66 -1.51 -8.58 0.04
N ASP A 67 -1.32 -9.89 0.11
CA ASP A 67 0.00 -10.50 0.06
C ASP A 67 -0.19 -11.94 -0.43
N ALA A 68 0.84 -12.48 -1.06
CA ALA A 68 0.79 -13.87 -1.53
C ALA A 68 0.96 -14.87 -0.39
N SER A 69 1.47 -14.43 0.75
CA SER A 69 1.79 -15.30 1.88
C SER A 69 0.62 -15.38 2.85
N PRO A 70 0.03 -16.58 3.03
CA PRO A 70 -1.02 -16.75 4.03
C PRO A 70 -0.54 -16.46 5.45
N GLU A 71 0.72 -16.75 5.76
CA GLU A 71 1.27 -16.49 7.08
C GLU A 71 1.34 -15.00 7.37
N MET A 72 1.76 -14.21 6.38
CA MET A 72 1.81 -12.75 6.53
C MET A 72 0.44 -12.18 6.75
N ILE A 73 -0.54 -12.64 5.98
CA ILE A 73 -1.90 -12.13 6.12
C ILE A 73 -2.50 -12.53 7.46
N ALA A 74 -2.23 -13.76 7.93
CA ALA A 74 -2.71 -14.18 9.25
C ALA A 74 -2.14 -13.28 10.34
N GLU A 75 -0.86 -12.96 10.25
CA GLU A 75 -0.23 -12.05 11.22
C GLU A 75 -0.82 -10.65 11.13
N ALA A 76 -1.04 -10.16 9.91
CA ALA A 76 -1.62 -8.84 9.72
C ALA A 76 -3.00 -8.72 10.35
N LYS A 77 -3.80 -9.77 10.27
CA LYS A 77 -5.17 -9.74 10.78
C LYS A 77 -5.25 -9.75 12.30
N ARG A 78 -4.21 -10.21 12.98
CA ARG A 78 -4.30 -10.48 14.42
C ARG A 78 -4.72 -9.29 15.25
N ASP A 79 -4.27 -8.10 14.90
CA ASP A 79 -4.61 -6.89 15.67
C ASP A 79 -5.34 -5.86 14.84
N SER A 80 -5.87 -6.24 13.69
CA SER A 80 -6.57 -5.31 12.82
C SER A 80 -8.05 -5.23 13.23
N ARG A 81 -8.52 -4.02 13.50
CA ARG A 81 -9.88 -3.81 13.99
C ARG A 81 -10.67 -2.80 13.16
N SER A 82 -10.09 -2.23 12.13
CA SER A 82 -10.77 -1.21 11.34
C SER A 82 -11.70 -1.85 10.32
N ALA A 83 -12.94 -1.36 10.24
CA ALA A 83 -13.88 -1.82 9.23
C ALA A 83 -13.47 -1.40 7.82
N LYS A 84 -12.57 -0.42 7.71
CA LYS A 84 -12.11 0.08 6.41
C LYS A 84 -10.89 -0.65 5.90
N LEU A 85 -10.32 -1.57 6.66
CA LEU A 85 -9.09 -2.27 6.31
C LEU A 85 -9.37 -3.75 6.16
N HIS A 86 -9.14 -4.28 4.97
CA HIS A 86 -9.34 -5.69 4.69
C HIS A 86 -8.03 -6.31 4.22
N PHE A 87 -7.67 -7.45 4.80
CA PHE A 87 -6.50 -8.21 4.41
C PHE A 87 -6.93 -9.48 3.69
N SER A 88 -6.27 -9.81 2.59
CA SER A 88 -6.55 -11.07 1.88
C SER A 88 -5.30 -11.59 1.20
N VAL A 89 -5.27 -12.91 1.01
CA VAL A 89 -4.19 -13.58 0.29
C VAL A 89 -4.52 -13.49 -1.20
N GLN A 90 -3.68 -12.83 -1.97
CA GLN A 90 -3.91 -12.63 -3.40
C GLN A 90 -2.60 -12.69 -4.15
N ASP A 91 -2.68 -13.21 -5.38
CA ASP A 91 -1.59 -13.13 -6.33
C ASP A 91 -1.69 -11.77 -7.03
N MET A 92 -0.64 -10.95 -6.93
CA MET A 92 -0.68 -9.61 -7.50
C MET A 92 -0.82 -9.60 -9.02
N PHE A 93 -0.57 -10.73 -9.67
CA PHE A 93 -0.72 -10.86 -11.12
C PHE A 93 -2.08 -11.43 -11.51
N ARG A 94 -2.94 -11.76 -10.54
CA ARG A 94 -4.26 -12.33 -10.78
C ARG A 94 -5.25 -11.81 -9.75
N LEU A 95 -5.40 -10.49 -9.73
CA LEU A 95 -6.24 -9.85 -8.71
C LEU A 95 -7.71 -9.99 -9.09
N PRO A 96 -8.60 -10.19 -8.09
CA PRO A 96 -10.02 -10.39 -8.35
C PRO A 96 -10.79 -9.08 -8.53
N TYR A 97 -10.10 -7.95 -8.55
CA TYR A 97 -10.76 -6.66 -8.55
C TYR A 97 -11.01 -6.18 -9.97
N ALA A 98 -12.12 -5.46 -10.16
CA ALA A 98 -12.45 -4.88 -11.45
C ALA A 98 -11.45 -3.76 -11.79
N ASN A 99 -11.36 -3.45 -13.07
CA ASN A 99 -10.52 -2.35 -13.53
C ASN A 99 -10.97 -1.06 -12.87
N GLN A 100 -10.00 -0.23 -12.51
CA GLN A 100 -10.26 1.09 -11.92
C GLN A 100 -11.05 1.01 -10.62
N SER A 101 -10.89 -0.10 -9.88
CA SER A 101 -11.56 -0.27 -8.60
C SER A 101 -10.97 0.61 -7.49
N PHE A 102 -9.73 1.07 -7.67
CA PHE A 102 -9.02 1.79 -6.62
C PHE A 102 -8.42 3.08 -7.15
N ASP A 103 -8.40 4.08 -6.30
CA ASP A 103 -7.81 5.38 -6.63
C ASP A 103 -6.30 5.37 -6.56
N VAL A 104 -5.74 4.54 -5.66
CA VAL A 104 -4.29 4.50 -5.40
C VAL A 104 -3.87 3.05 -5.28
N VAL A 105 -2.73 2.71 -5.87
CA VAL A 105 -2.12 1.39 -5.71
C VAL A 105 -0.75 1.59 -5.08
N ILE A 106 -0.49 0.88 -3.99
CA ILE A 106 0.80 0.88 -3.29
C ILE A 106 1.41 -0.51 -3.43
N VAL A 107 2.66 -0.58 -3.85
CA VAL A 107 3.42 -1.83 -3.84
C VAL A 107 4.45 -1.70 -2.74
N SER A 108 4.15 -2.28 -1.59
CA SER A 108 4.87 -1.97 -0.36
C SER A 108 6.26 -2.57 -0.28
N ASN A 109 6.48 -3.74 -0.89
CA ASN A 109 7.82 -4.35 -0.81
C ASN A 109 8.87 -3.53 -1.55
N ALA A 110 8.47 -2.63 -2.44
CA ALA A 110 9.37 -1.73 -3.16
C ALA A 110 8.98 -0.27 -2.93
N LEU A 111 7.93 -0.05 -2.14
CA LEU A 111 7.38 1.26 -1.83
C LEU A 111 7.12 2.09 -3.09
N HIS A 112 6.39 1.51 -4.00
CA HIS A 112 5.90 2.23 -5.18
C HIS A 112 4.46 2.67 -4.92
N ILE A 113 4.17 3.93 -5.21
CA ILE A 113 2.84 4.49 -5.01
C ILE A 113 2.37 5.04 -6.36
N VAL A 114 1.21 4.60 -6.79
CA VAL A 114 0.68 4.97 -8.10
C VAL A 114 -0.70 5.58 -7.92
N PRO A 115 -0.79 6.90 -7.75
CA PRO A 115 -2.09 7.58 -7.62
C PRO A 115 -2.69 7.83 -9.00
N GLN A 116 -3.18 6.80 -9.64
CA GLN A 116 -3.66 6.87 -11.02
C GLN A 116 -4.95 6.07 -11.15
N PRO A 117 -6.10 6.68 -10.86
CA PRO A 117 -7.36 5.95 -10.93
C PRO A 117 -7.56 5.23 -12.25
N GLU A 118 -7.16 5.86 -13.34
CA GLU A 118 -7.35 5.29 -14.66
C GLU A 118 -6.39 4.14 -14.96
N LYS A 119 -5.32 4.04 -14.21
CA LYS A 119 -4.28 3.04 -14.47
C LYS A 119 -4.22 1.94 -13.41
N ALA A 120 -5.05 2.02 -12.40
CA ALA A 120 -5.09 0.96 -11.39
C ALA A 120 -5.39 -0.39 -12.01
N HIS A 121 -6.16 -0.40 -13.09
CA HIS A 121 -6.51 -1.64 -13.79
C HIS A 121 -5.30 -2.37 -14.37
N GLN A 122 -4.17 -1.68 -14.55
CA GLN A 122 -2.98 -2.33 -15.08
C GLN A 122 -2.51 -3.46 -14.18
N TYR A 123 -2.81 -3.38 -12.89
CA TYR A 123 -2.45 -4.43 -11.97
C TYR A 123 -3.50 -5.52 -11.90
N SER A 124 -4.76 -5.17 -12.11
CA SER A 124 -5.83 -6.16 -12.06
C SER A 124 -6.02 -6.90 -13.38
N ASP A 125 -5.47 -6.39 -14.47
CA ASP A 125 -5.57 -7.04 -15.78
C ASP A 125 -4.46 -8.07 -16.01
N THR A 126 -3.48 -8.10 -15.15
CA THR A 126 -2.40 -9.08 -15.30
C THR A 126 -2.71 -10.33 -14.51
#